data_ec2d8d29e1c3fd3fdbfe98ad21a091ba
#
_entry.id   ec2d8d29e1c3fd3fdbfe98ad21a091ba
#
_cell.length_a   1.000
_cell.length_b   1.000
_cell.length_c   1.000
_cell.angle_alpha   90.00
_cell.angle_beta   90.00
_cell.angle_gamma   90.00
#
_symmetry.space_group_name_H-M   'P 1'
#
loop_
_entity.id
_entity.type
_entity.pdbx_description
1 polymer ?
#
loop_
_entity_poly.entity_id
_entity_poly.type
_entity_poly.pdbx_seq_one_letter_code
_entity_poly.pdbx_strand_id
1 'polypeptide(L)'
;MNDVAKRAGVSRGTVSNYINNVKIKESLRIKIEEAIKELGYIPNIAARELKTNTASNVVFIVPTVWNPFFSELTYYLQIELKKIGKKMLLCNSQDNYLSEIEYIEMAKQNKVYGIISVSYSNILPHLTENLPYVAIERYYNESIPYVTSDNINGSKLAVNELYKRKCKNLLHITREVENNKALMDRKFGFETTCKELNLNYSIFNCHCKSSEFRKEVNKFIKESYSNNNKFDGIFCATDRYAQYVIEALEEMEIRIPDDVQIIGFDGAKSYSNEHLKISTMKQNIEGLAIEAVNLLQLVVNKSETINNKILPVSFLEIETTKRINEQ
;
A
#
# COMPACT_ATOMS: atom_id res chain seq x y z
N MET A 1 15.95 -27.60 -24.45
CA MET A 1 15.98 -26.93 -25.78
C MET A 1 16.74 -27.76 -26.84
N ASN A 2 17.94 -28.29 -26.54
CA ASN A 2 18.68 -29.17 -27.47
C ASN A 2 17.90 -30.44 -27.82
N ASP A 3 17.26 -31.07 -26.86
CA ASP A 3 16.47 -32.29 -27.06
C ASP A 3 15.21 -32.00 -27.90
N VAL A 4 14.56 -30.85 -27.69
CA VAL A 4 13.42 -30.38 -28.52
C VAL A 4 13.89 -30.18 -29.97
N ALA A 5 15.04 -29.55 -30.18
CA ALA A 5 15.59 -29.32 -31.52
C ALA A 5 15.89 -30.65 -32.22
N LYS A 6 16.52 -31.60 -31.51
CA LYS A 6 16.81 -32.94 -32.01
C LYS A 6 15.53 -33.73 -32.34
N ARG A 7 14.52 -33.69 -31.47
CA ARG A 7 13.24 -34.39 -31.66
C ARG A 7 12.40 -33.80 -32.79
N ALA A 8 12.39 -32.47 -32.91
CA ALA A 8 11.67 -31.77 -33.98
C ALA A 8 12.41 -31.78 -35.35
N GLY A 9 13.67 -32.22 -35.39
CA GLY A 9 14.49 -32.19 -36.61
C GLY A 9 14.80 -30.77 -37.09
N VAL A 10 15.01 -29.82 -36.19
CA VAL A 10 15.29 -28.42 -36.47
C VAL A 10 16.52 -27.90 -35.74
N SER A 11 17.03 -26.73 -36.13
CA SER A 11 18.13 -26.12 -35.39
C SER A 11 17.69 -25.60 -34.03
N ARG A 12 18.64 -25.52 -33.04
CA ARG A 12 18.39 -24.88 -31.75
C ARG A 12 17.93 -23.42 -31.92
N GLY A 13 18.45 -22.72 -32.93
CA GLY A 13 18.03 -21.35 -33.28
C GLY A 13 16.56 -21.27 -33.66
N THR A 14 16.05 -22.26 -34.46
CA THR A 14 14.65 -22.33 -34.83
C THR A 14 13.73 -22.54 -33.62
N VAL A 15 14.12 -23.44 -32.68
CA VAL A 15 13.39 -23.63 -31.42
C VAL A 15 13.43 -22.35 -30.59
N SER A 16 14.58 -21.67 -30.51
CA SER A 16 14.70 -20.40 -29.82
C SER A 16 13.79 -19.32 -30.42
N ASN A 17 13.70 -19.24 -31.73
CA ASN A 17 12.82 -18.30 -32.43
C ASN A 17 11.35 -18.58 -32.11
N TYR A 18 10.94 -19.86 -32.15
CA TYR A 18 9.59 -20.27 -31.77
C TYR A 18 9.25 -19.86 -30.34
N ILE A 19 10.11 -20.18 -29.35
CA ILE A 19 9.91 -19.85 -27.95
C ILE A 19 9.83 -18.32 -27.73
N ASN A 20 10.52 -17.54 -28.56
CA ASN A 20 10.52 -16.07 -28.48
C ASN A 20 9.44 -15.41 -29.35
N ASN A 21 8.46 -16.17 -29.84
CA ASN A 21 7.38 -15.68 -30.73
C ASN A 21 7.87 -15.00 -32.02
N VAL A 22 9.08 -15.32 -32.47
CA VAL A 22 9.58 -14.88 -33.76
C VAL A 22 8.90 -15.73 -34.84
N LYS A 23 8.39 -15.08 -35.90
CA LYS A 23 7.69 -15.76 -36.99
C LYS A 23 8.59 -16.82 -37.61
N ILE A 24 8.14 -18.06 -37.63
CA ILE A 24 8.77 -19.21 -38.32
C ILE A 24 7.76 -19.85 -39.28
N LYS A 25 8.24 -20.75 -40.16
CA LYS A 25 7.36 -21.50 -41.07
C LYS A 25 6.41 -22.38 -40.25
N GLU A 26 5.13 -22.44 -40.64
CA GLU A 26 4.09 -23.19 -39.92
C GLU A 26 4.43 -24.68 -39.77
N SER A 27 5.01 -25.30 -40.80
CA SER A 27 5.45 -26.69 -40.74
C SER A 27 6.54 -26.96 -39.67
N LEU A 28 7.38 -25.97 -39.34
CA LEU A 28 8.39 -26.06 -38.29
C LEU A 28 7.77 -25.81 -36.92
N ARG A 29 6.76 -24.92 -36.85
CA ARG A 29 6.01 -24.65 -35.64
C ARG A 29 5.35 -25.93 -35.11
N ILE A 30 4.60 -26.61 -35.97
CA ILE A 30 3.91 -27.86 -35.59
C ILE A 30 4.90 -28.91 -35.06
N LYS A 31 6.03 -29.15 -35.75
CA LYS A 31 7.05 -30.10 -35.31
C LYS A 31 7.65 -29.76 -33.93
N ILE A 32 7.83 -28.46 -33.67
CA ILE A 32 8.36 -27.99 -32.35
C ILE A 32 7.33 -28.17 -31.27
N GLU A 33 6.05 -27.86 -31.53
CA GLU A 33 4.94 -28.04 -30.58
C GLU A 33 4.77 -29.51 -30.18
N GLU A 34 4.80 -30.43 -31.18
CA GLU A 34 4.75 -31.86 -30.92
C GLU A 34 5.95 -32.34 -30.07
N ALA A 35 7.16 -31.91 -30.42
CA ALA A 35 8.36 -32.27 -29.68
C ALA A 35 8.35 -31.73 -28.24
N ILE A 36 7.86 -30.50 -28.03
CA ILE A 36 7.68 -29.89 -26.69
C ILE A 36 6.69 -30.72 -25.86
N LYS A 37 5.54 -31.11 -26.46
CA LYS A 37 4.50 -31.89 -25.80
C LYS A 37 5.00 -33.28 -25.42
N GLU A 38 5.66 -33.98 -26.37
CA GLU A 38 6.21 -35.32 -26.10
C GLU A 38 7.30 -35.35 -25.03
N LEU A 39 8.17 -34.33 -25.02
CA LEU A 39 9.28 -34.25 -24.06
C LEU A 39 8.89 -33.58 -22.74
N GLY A 40 7.66 -33.09 -22.60
CA GLY A 40 7.26 -32.31 -21.42
C GLY A 40 8.15 -31.07 -21.22
N TYR A 41 8.71 -30.50 -22.31
CA TYR A 41 9.69 -29.44 -22.19
C TYR A 41 9.04 -28.12 -21.74
N ILE A 42 9.50 -27.60 -20.62
CA ILE A 42 9.10 -26.27 -20.13
C ILE A 42 10.23 -25.29 -20.45
N PRO A 43 9.96 -24.21 -21.24
CA PRO A 43 10.94 -23.18 -21.51
C PRO A 43 11.44 -22.52 -20.21
N ASN A 44 12.76 -22.42 -20.04
CA ASN A 44 13.32 -21.69 -18.91
C ASN A 44 13.20 -20.19 -19.16
N ILE A 45 12.24 -19.57 -18.46
CA ILE A 45 11.94 -18.13 -18.56
C ILE A 45 13.14 -17.30 -18.10
N ALA A 46 13.83 -17.69 -17.02
CA ALA A 46 14.99 -16.98 -16.50
C ALA A 46 16.15 -16.93 -17.51
N ALA A 47 16.42 -18.04 -18.23
CA ALA A 47 17.42 -18.08 -19.29
C ALA A 47 17.02 -17.20 -20.51
N ARG A 48 15.73 -17.03 -20.74
CA ARG A 48 15.19 -16.13 -21.79
C ARG A 48 15.37 -14.67 -21.38
N GLU A 49 14.99 -14.31 -20.16
CA GLU A 49 15.13 -12.95 -19.61
C GLU A 49 16.58 -12.48 -19.61
N LEU A 50 17.51 -13.37 -19.23
CA LEU A 50 18.96 -13.11 -19.30
C LEU A 50 19.42 -12.80 -20.74
N LYS A 51 18.86 -13.50 -21.74
CA LYS A 51 19.25 -13.31 -23.16
C LYS A 51 18.63 -12.05 -23.77
N THR A 52 17.42 -11.68 -23.37
CA THR A 52 16.69 -10.52 -23.91
C THR A 52 16.92 -9.25 -23.08
N ASN A 53 17.59 -9.35 -21.95
CA ASN A 53 17.77 -8.29 -20.94
C ASN A 53 16.42 -7.65 -20.51
N THR A 54 15.34 -8.47 -20.52
CA THR A 54 13.98 -8.03 -20.16
C THR A 54 13.53 -8.76 -18.92
N ALA A 55 13.56 -8.08 -17.80
CA ALA A 55 12.98 -8.60 -16.55
C ALA A 55 11.45 -8.59 -16.63
N SER A 56 10.80 -9.70 -16.24
CA SER A 56 9.34 -9.81 -16.23
C SER A 56 8.71 -9.60 -14.86
N ASN A 57 9.49 -9.69 -13.80
CA ASN A 57 8.99 -9.65 -12.43
C ASN A 57 9.23 -8.28 -11.78
N VAL A 58 8.23 -7.79 -11.03
CA VAL A 58 8.33 -6.68 -10.10
C VAL A 58 8.12 -7.24 -8.69
N VAL A 59 9.01 -6.90 -7.77
CA VAL A 59 8.83 -7.24 -6.36
C VAL A 59 7.98 -6.17 -5.69
N PHE A 60 6.94 -6.59 -5.00
CA PHE A 60 6.15 -5.72 -4.12
C PHE A 60 6.38 -6.14 -2.67
N ILE A 61 7.03 -5.27 -1.89
CA ILE A 61 7.27 -5.49 -0.46
C ILE A 61 6.20 -4.75 0.32
N VAL A 62 5.52 -5.45 1.21
CA VAL A 62 4.42 -4.92 2.02
C VAL A 62 4.55 -5.40 3.47
N PRO A 63 4.19 -4.55 4.46
CA PRO A 63 4.30 -4.93 5.88
C PRO A 63 3.41 -6.10 6.24
N THR A 64 2.19 -6.14 5.70
CA THR A 64 1.21 -7.19 5.94
C THR A 64 0.12 -7.19 4.86
N VAL A 65 -0.42 -8.37 4.58
CA VAL A 65 -1.61 -8.50 3.70
C VAL A 65 -2.93 -8.55 4.49
N TRP A 66 -2.88 -8.48 5.81
CA TRP A 66 -4.09 -8.54 6.67
C TRP A 66 -4.75 -7.17 6.89
N ASN A 67 -4.13 -6.10 6.43
CA ASN A 67 -4.73 -4.78 6.45
C ASN A 67 -5.44 -4.52 5.12
N PRO A 68 -6.72 -4.10 5.09
CA PRO A 68 -7.49 -3.82 3.88
C PRO A 68 -6.77 -2.87 2.90
N PHE A 69 -6.11 -1.81 3.41
CA PHE A 69 -5.35 -0.89 2.57
C PHE A 69 -4.25 -1.60 1.76
N PHE A 70 -3.46 -2.46 2.39
CA PHE A 70 -2.39 -3.19 1.67
C PHE A 70 -2.95 -4.27 0.75
N SER A 71 -4.06 -4.91 1.13
CA SER A 71 -4.72 -5.92 0.28
C SER A 71 -5.30 -5.28 -0.98
N GLU A 72 -6.00 -4.16 -0.85
CA GLU A 72 -6.58 -3.43 -1.98
C GLU A 72 -5.49 -2.84 -2.86
N LEU A 73 -4.42 -2.28 -2.27
CA LEU A 73 -3.25 -1.80 -3.01
C LEU A 73 -2.58 -2.93 -3.80
N THR A 74 -2.41 -4.11 -3.19
CA THR A 74 -1.88 -5.30 -3.86
C THR A 74 -2.72 -5.69 -5.08
N TYR A 75 -4.04 -5.66 -4.93
CA TYR A 75 -4.97 -5.96 -6.01
C TYR A 75 -4.79 -5.02 -7.21
N TYR A 76 -4.79 -3.70 -6.97
CA TYR A 76 -4.62 -2.72 -8.05
C TYR A 76 -3.22 -2.74 -8.66
N LEU A 77 -2.16 -2.87 -7.85
CA LEU A 77 -0.79 -3.01 -8.37
C LEU A 77 -0.65 -4.21 -9.30
N GLN A 78 -1.28 -5.35 -8.97
CA GLN A 78 -1.23 -6.52 -9.85
C GLN A 78 -1.92 -6.26 -11.18
N ILE A 79 -3.05 -5.55 -11.19
CA ILE A 79 -3.76 -5.15 -12.41
C ILE A 79 -2.87 -4.24 -13.26
N GLU A 80 -2.30 -3.19 -12.67
CA GLU A 80 -1.48 -2.22 -13.39
C GLU A 80 -0.20 -2.85 -13.96
N LEU A 81 0.48 -3.68 -13.20
CA LEU A 81 1.65 -4.43 -13.66
C LEU A 81 1.31 -5.37 -14.82
N LYS A 82 0.14 -6.01 -14.79
CA LYS A 82 -0.33 -6.86 -15.88
C LYS A 82 -0.54 -6.09 -17.18
N LYS A 83 -1.03 -4.84 -17.12
CA LYS A 83 -1.21 -3.96 -18.31
C LYS A 83 0.11 -3.72 -19.04
N ILE A 84 1.22 -3.64 -18.33
CA ILE A 84 2.57 -3.48 -18.90
C ILE A 84 3.33 -4.80 -19.10
N GLY A 85 2.62 -5.94 -19.04
CA GLY A 85 3.18 -7.28 -19.25
C GLY A 85 4.12 -7.75 -18.14
N LYS A 86 4.02 -7.20 -16.92
CA LYS A 86 4.84 -7.57 -15.77
C LYS A 86 4.05 -8.46 -14.80
N LYS A 87 4.77 -9.26 -14.03
CA LYS A 87 4.25 -10.13 -12.98
C LYS A 87 4.70 -9.60 -11.61
N MET A 88 3.83 -9.68 -10.63
CA MET A 88 4.15 -9.28 -9.27
C MET A 88 4.66 -10.48 -8.45
N LEU A 89 5.75 -10.27 -7.72
CA LEU A 89 6.21 -11.13 -6.63
C LEU A 89 5.90 -10.41 -5.32
N LEU A 90 4.85 -10.88 -4.63
CA LEU A 90 4.42 -10.28 -3.36
C LEU A 90 5.28 -10.82 -2.22
N CYS A 91 5.90 -9.91 -1.46
CA CYS A 91 6.76 -10.20 -0.32
C CYS A 91 6.19 -9.53 0.94
N ASN A 92 5.76 -10.35 1.89
CA ASN A 92 5.21 -9.89 3.17
C ASN A 92 6.33 -9.84 4.23
N SER A 93 6.75 -8.63 4.62
CA SER A 93 7.90 -8.45 5.54
C SER A 93 7.53 -8.60 7.01
N GLN A 94 6.26 -8.52 7.38
CA GLN A 94 5.78 -8.52 8.77
C GLN A 94 6.42 -7.41 9.63
N ASP A 95 6.65 -6.23 9.04
CA ASP A 95 7.38 -5.12 9.66
C ASP A 95 8.81 -5.51 10.11
N ASN A 96 9.40 -6.54 9.52
CA ASN A 96 10.72 -7.04 9.89
C ASN A 96 11.79 -6.53 8.93
N TYR A 97 12.72 -5.73 9.45
CA TYR A 97 13.82 -5.16 8.69
C TYR A 97 14.67 -6.22 7.97
N LEU A 98 15.03 -7.33 8.63
CA LEU A 98 15.87 -8.36 8.03
C LEU A 98 15.16 -9.04 6.86
N SER A 99 13.85 -9.28 6.97
CA SER A 99 13.07 -9.82 5.87
C SER A 99 13.02 -8.86 4.67
N GLU A 100 12.91 -7.56 4.92
CA GLU A 100 12.95 -6.55 3.84
C GLU A 100 14.28 -6.58 3.09
N ILE A 101 15.41 -6.66 3.82
CA ILE A 101 16.74 -6.77 3.21
C ILE A 101 16.87 -8.06 2.39
N GLU A 102 16.40 -9.19 2.92
CA GLU A 102 16.42 -10.47 2.21
C GLU A 102 15.64 -10.38 0.88
N TYR A 103 14.48 -9.74 0.87
CA TYR A 103 13.71 -9.54 -0.35
C TYR A 103 14.38 -8.59 -1.34
N ILE A 104 15.07 -7.55 -0.86
CA ILE A 104 15.86 -6.66 -1.71
C ILE A 104 17.04 -7.42 -2.35
N GLU A 105 17.76 -8.23 -1.58
CA GLU A 105 18.85 -9.04 -2.11
C GLU A 105 18.35 -10.11 -3.09
N MET A 106 17.23 -10.76 -2.80
CA MET A 106 16.55 -11.66 -3.74
C MET A 106 16.21 -10.94 -5.05
N ALA A 107 15.68 -9.72 -4.97
CA ALA A 107 15.34 -8.91 -6.15
C ALA A 107 16.58 -8.60 -7.01
N LYS A 108 17.71 -8.26 -6.39
CA LYS A 108 19.00 -8.03 -7.07
C LYS A 108 19.48 -9.29 -7.78
N GLN A 109 19.51 -10.42 -7.06
CA GLN A 109 19.99 -11.71 -7.59
C GLN A 109 19.15 -12.18 -8.78
N ASN A 110 17.83 -11.98 -8.72
CA ASN A 110 16.90 -12.35 -9.78
C ASN A 110 16.80 -11.29 -10.90
N LYS A 111 17.54 -10.17 -10.81
CA LYS A 111 17.51 -9.08 -11.80
C LYS A 111 16.09 -8.68 -12.15
N VAL A 112 15.25 -8.42 -11.16
CA VAL A 112 13.86 -8.03 -11.37
C VAL A 112 13.74 -6.71 -12.13
N TYR A 113 12.57 -6.43 -12.69
CA TYR A 113 12.28 -5.17 -13.37
C TYR A 113 12.40 -3.96 -12.42
N GLY A 114 12.02 -4.16 -11.15
CA GLY A 114 12.16 -3.20 -10.08
C GLY A 114 11.42 -3.62 -8.83
N ILE A 115 11.48 -2.76 -7.83
CA ILE A 115 10.80 -2.92 -6.54
C ILE A 115 9.81 -1.78 -6.35
N ILE A 116 8.61 -2.11 -5.91
CA ILE A 116 7.65 -1.18 -5.30
C ILE A 116 7.52 -1.60 -3.83
N SER A 117 7.52 -0.67 -2.89
CA SER A 117 7.39 -1.07 -1.50
C SER A 117 6.61 -0.07 -0.63
N VAL A 118 5.95 -0.63 0.38
CA VAL A 118 5.57 0.08 1.60
C VAL A 118 6.46 -0.44 2.70
N SER A 119 7.37 0.38 3.22
CA SER A 119 8.33 -0.02 4.26
C SER A 119 8.51 1.09 5.27
N TYR A 120 8.66 0.71 6.52
CA TYR A 120 8.94 1.64 7.63
C TYR A 120 10.37 1.51 8.14
N SER A 121 11.16 0.62 7.57
CA SER A 121 12.56 0.38 7.91
C SER A 121 13.50 1.32 7.15
N ASN A 122 14.71 1.51 7.67
CA ASN A 122 15.76 2.23 6.95
C ASN A 122 16.51 1.30 6.00
N ILE A 123 15.94 1.08 4.81
CA ILE A 123 16.49 0.19 3.79
C ILE A 123 17.44 0.90 2.81
N LEU A 124 17.62 2.21 2.91
CA LEU A 124 18.47 3.00 2.00
C LEU A 124 19.87 2.42 1.78
N PRO A 125 20.58 1.94 2.82
CA PRO A 125 21.92 1.37 2.63
C PRO A 125 21.95 0.14 1.73
N HIS A 126 20.80 -0.51 1.52
CA HIS A 126 20.68 -1.73 0.71
C HIS A 126 20.14 -1.46 -0.69
N LEU A 127 19.72 -0.23 -1.00
CA LEU A 127 19.32 0.16 -2.35
C LEU A 127 20.56 0.55 -3.15
N THR A 128 20.65 0.04 -4.37
CA THR A 128 21.75 0.36 -5.30
C THR A 128 21.18 1.14 -6.48
N GLU A 129 21.98 2.03 -7.08
CA GLU A 129 21.57 2.85 -8.23
C GLU A 129 21.03 2.04 -9.43
N ASN A 130 21.45 0.79 -9.55
CA ASN A 130 21.03 -0.09 -10.64
C ASN A 130 19.75 -0.90 -10.33
N LEU A 131 19.15 -0.72 -9.15
CA LEU A 131 17.91 -1.39 -8.77
C LEU A 131 16.76 -0.38 -8.80
N PRO A 132 15.91 -0.37 -9.83
CA PRO A 132 14.75 0.52 -9.87
C PRO A 132 13.86 0.30 -8.65
N TYR A 133 13.56 1.40 -7.96
CA TYR A 133 12.79 1.35 -6.71
C TYR A 133 11.83 2.53 -6.63
N VAL A 134 10.59 2.25 -6.17
CA VAL A 134 9.55 3.25 -5.90
C VAL A 134 8.96 2.99 -4.52
N ALA A 135 8.86 4.02 -3.70
CA ALA A 135 8.22 3.95 -2.40
C ALA A 135 6.73 4.36 -2.47
N ILE A 136 5.89 3.72 -1.65
CA ILE A 136 4.50 4.13 -1.41
C ILE A 136 4.38 4.54 0.06
N GLU A 137 3.72 5.68 0.33
CA GLU A 137 3.49 6.24 1.68
C GLU A 137 4.79 6.47 2.48
N ARG A 138 5.91 6.61 1.79
CA ARG A 138 7.22 6.79 2.40
C ARG A 138 8.10 7.75 1.62
N TYR A 139 8.68 8.71 2.30
CA TYR A 139 9.77 9.54 1.81
C TYR A 139 11.10 9.05 2.42
N TYR A 140 12.09 8.73 1.59
CA TYR A 140 13.44 8.39 2.03
C TYR A 140 14.41 9.55 1.86
N ASN A 141 14.53 10.05 0.62
CA ASN A 141 15.35 11.19 0.21
C ASN A 141 14.94 11.62 -1.21
N GLU A 142 15.59 12.62 -1.75
CA GLU A 142 15.29 13.18 -3.09
C GLU A 142 15.56 12.21 -4.24
N SER A 143 16.44 11.20 -4.04
CA SER A 143 16.81 10.25 -5.09
C SER A 143 15.83 9.07 -5.25
N ILE A 144 14.97 8.82 -4.25
CA ILE A 144 14.01 7.73 -4.27
C ILE A 144 12.62 8.29 -4.60
N PRO A 145 12.08 8.01 -5.79
CA PRO A 145 10.73 8.45 -6.13
C PRO A 145 9.68 7.76 -5.27
N TYR A 146 8.62 8.52 -4.97
CA TYR A 146 7.53 8.01 -4.16
C TYR A 146 6.17 8.52 -4.63
N VAL A 147 5.14 7.76 -4.27
CA VAL A 147 3.76 8.17 -4.32
C VAL A 147 3.14 8.09 -2.92
N THR A 148 2.36 9.08 -2.55
CA THR A 148 1.71 9.14 -1.23
C THR A 148 0.36 9.83 -1.33
N SER A 149 -0.50 9.58 -0.35
CA SER A 149 -1.70 10.37 -0.14
C SER A 149 -1.38 11.69 0.52
N ASP A 150 -2.22 12.69 0.32
CA ASP A 150 -2.11 13.98 1.02
C ASP A 150 -2.56 13.83 2.48
N ASN A 151 -1.66 13.28 3.27
CA ASN A 151 -1.91 12.91 4.67
C ASN A 151 -2.18 14.13 5.55
N ILE A 152 -1.46 15.26 5.30
CA ILE A 152 -1.65 16.50 6.06
C ILE A 152 -3.02 17.09 5.79
N ASN A 153 -3.37 17.35 4.52
CA ASN A 153 -4.65 17.93 4.18
C ASN A 153 -5.82 16.99 4.46
N GLY A 154 -5.62 15.67 4.35
CA GLY A 154 -6.60 14.69 4.78
C GLY A 154 -6.95 14.80 6.25
N SER A 155 -5.94 14.96 7.11
CA SER A 155 -6.18 15.17 8.56
C SER A 155 -6.82 16.51 8.86
N LYS A 156 -6.41 17.58 8.16
CA LYS A 156 -7.07 18.90 8.26
C LYS A 156 -8.55 18.79 7.90
N LEU A 157 -8.85 18.06 6.83
CA LEU A 157 -10.23 17.83 6.40
C LEU A 157 -11.02 17.05 7.45
N ALA A 158 -10.45 16.00 8.06
CA ALA A 158 -11.10 15.23 9.12
C ALA A 158 -11.48 16.10 10.32
N VAL A 159 -10.57 16.96 10.80
CA VAL A 159 -10.85 17.89 11.90
C VAL A 159 -11.95 18.88 11.50
N ASN A 160 -11.90 19.44 10.30
CA ASN A 160 -12.92 20.36 9.81
C ASN A 160 -14.30 19.68 9.72
N GLU A 161 -14.36 18.41 9.31
CA GLU A 161 -15.61 17.65 9.27
C GLU A 161 -16.20 17.41 10.66
N LEU A 162 -15.37 17.11 11.66
CA LEU A 162 -15.80 17.02 13.08
C LEU A 162 -16.26 18.40 13.61
N TYR A 163 -15.53 19.47 13.31
CA TYR A 163 -15.88 20.83 13.70
C TYR A 163 -17.22 21.28 13.11
N LYS A 164 -17.46 21.04 11.83
CA LYS A 164 -18.76 21.32 11.17
C LYS A 164 -19.92 20.60 11.87
N ARG A 165 -19.65 19.40 12.42
CA ARG A 165 -20.60 18.58 13.20
C ARG A 165 -20.69 18.97 14.67
N LYS A 166 -20.11 20.14 15.03
CA LYS A 166 -20.17 20.74 16.37
C LYS A 166 -19.38 19.98 17.45
N CYS A 167 -18.44 19.12 17.07
CA CYS A 167 -17.49 18.53 18.00
C CYS A 167 -16.54 19.62 18.52
N LYS A 168 -16.25 19.61 19.82
CA LYS A 168 -15.45 20.62 20.53
C LYS A 168 -14.30 20.04 21.32
N ASN A 169 -14.37 18.77 21.70
CA ASN A 169 -13.35 18.06 22.46
C ASN A 169 -12.87 16.87 21.66
N LEU A 170 -11.77 17.05 20.93
CA LEU A 170 -11.31 16.07 19.95
C LEU A 170 -10.21 15.18 20.51
N LEU A 171 -10.19 13.94 20.02
CA LEU A 171 -9.12 12.98 20.28
C LEU A 171 -8.52 12.50 18.97
N HIS A 172 -7.20 12.46 18.90
CA HIS A 172 -6.49 11.74 17.83
C HIS A 172 -5.91 10.42 18.35
N ILE A 173 -6.24 9.32 17.68
CA ILE A 173 -5.70 8.00 17.99
C ILE A 173 -4.67 7.62 16.94
N THR A 174 -3.42 7.48 17.38
CA THR A 174 -2.30 7.09 16.52
C THR A 174 -1.30 6.21 17.26
N ARG A 175 -0.43 5.57 16.52
CA ARG A 175 0.69 4.78 17.05
C ARG A 175 2.00 5.40 16.60
N GLU A 176 2.94 5.49 17.50
CA GLU A 176 4.30 5.90 17.14
C GLU A 176 5.00 4.74 16.44
N VAL A 177 5.29 4.94 15.17
CA VAL A 177 6.04 4.01 14.35
C VAL A 177 7.20 4.78 13.76
N GLU A 178 8.39 4.33 14.10
CA GLU A 178 9.61 4.94 13.59
C GLU A 178 9.56 5.03 12.05
N ASN A 179 9.92 6.20 11.54
CA ASN A 179 9.93 6.45 10.10
C ASN A 179 8.59 6.33 9.35
N ASN A 180 7.45 6.20 10.01
CA ASN A 180 6.15 6.25 9.35
C ASN A 180 5.71 7.69 9.14
N LYS A 181 6.12 8.27 8.02
CA LYS A 181 5.83 9.66 7.66
C LYS A 181 4.33 9.91 7.54
N ALA A 182 3.56 8.97 7.01
CA ALA A 182 2.11 9.11 6.84
C ALA A 182 1.39 9.32 8.19
N LEU A 183 1.70 8.51 9.20
CA LEU A 183 1.12 8.70 10.55
C LEU A 183 1.57 10.00 11.19
N MET A 184 2.83 10.39 11.00
CA MET A 184 3.35 11.68 11.51
C MET A 184 2.64 12.86 10.86
N ASP A 185 2.41 12.83 9.56
CA ASP A 185 1.72 13.87 8.80
C ASP A 185 0.24 13.96 9.19
N ARG A 186 -0.42 12.82 9.41
CA ARG A 186 -1.80 12.78 9.92
C ARG A 186 -1.90 13.41 11.31
N LYS A 187 -0.98 13.10 12.22
CA LYS A 187 -0.90 13.73 13.54
C LYS A 187 -0.66 15.23 13.43
N PHE A 188 0.29 15.65 12.60
CA PHE A 188 0.63 17.06 12.39
C PHE A 188 -0.55 17.86 11.85
N GLY A 189 -1.24 17.33 10.82
CA GLY A 189 -2.44 17.98 10.25
C GLY A 189 -3.57 18.11 11.28
N PHE A 190 -3.81 17.08 12.09
CA PHE A 190 -4.79 17.14 13.17
C PHE A 190 -4.45 18.23 14.20
N GLU A 191 -3.23 18.21 14.75
CA GLU A 191 -2.80 19.13 15.80
C GLU A 191 -2.81 20.58 15.33
N THR A 192 -2.32 20.84 14.10
CA THR A 192 -2.28 22.17 13.52
C THR A 192 -3.69 22.74 13.38
N THR A 193 -4.62 21.95 12.85
CA THR A 193 -6.00 22.43 12.61
C THR A 193 -6.77 22.61 13.91
N CYS A 194 -6.57 21.76 14.90
CA CYS A 194 -7.18 21.98 16.23
C CYS A 194 -6.70 23.30 16.86
N LYS A 195 -5.43 23.65 16.73
CA LYS A 195 -4.89 24.94 17.20
C LYS A 195 -5.47 26.12 16.42
N GLU A 196 -5.54 26.02 15.10
CA GLU A 196 -6.11 27.06 14.23
C GLU A 196 -7.59 27.35 14.56
N LEU A 197 -8.36 26.32 14.92
CA LEU A 197 -9.77 26.41 15.27
C LEU A 197 -10.04 26.62 16.76
N ASN A 198 -9.00 26.74 17.59
CA ASN A 198 -9.10 26.86 19.06
C ASN A 198 -9.95 25.75 19.70
N LEU A 199 -9.79 24.51 19.23
CA LEU A 199 -10.48 23.34 19.77
C LEU A 199 -9.72 22.73 20.94
N ASN A 200 -10.45 22.17 21.90
CA ASN A 200 -9.85 21.29 22.90
C ASN A 200 -9.48 19.98 22.22
N TYR A 201 -8.26 19.50 22.44
CA TYR A 201 -7.85 18.23 21.85
C TYR A 201 -6.86 17.47 22.73
N SER A 202 -6.84 16.17 22.54
CA SER A 202 -5.85 15.24 23.08
C SER A 202 -5.32 14.32 22.00
N ILE A 203 -4.13 13.79 22.21
CA ILE A 203 -3.51 12.83 21.29
C ILE A 203 -3.10 11.59 22.08
N PHE A 204 -3.67 10.45 21.74
CA PHE A 204 -3.17 9.16 22.17
C PHE A 204 -2.17 8.65 21.13
N ASN A 205 -0.89 8.72 21.50
CA ASN A 205 0.23 8.27 20.66
C ASN A 205 0.98 7.16 21.38
N CYS A 206 0.60 5.90 21.14
CA CYS A 206 1.19 4.75 21.81
C CYS A 206 2.52 4.35 21.17
N HIS A 207 3.55 4.24 22.00
CA HIS A 207 4.82 3.61 21.64
C HIS A 207 4.79 2.13 22.04
N CYS A 208 4.06 1.30 21.27
CA CYS A 208 3.84 -0.10 21.54
C CYS A 208 3.88 -0.94 20.26
N LYS A 209 4.01 -2.27 20.38
CA LYS A 209 3.93 -3.17 19.24
C LYS A 209 2.53 -3.17 18.62
N SER A 210 2.46 -3.43 17.31
CA SER A 210 1.18 -3.50 16.60
C SER A 210 0.20 -4.50 17.22
N SER A 211 0.69 -5.62 17.74
CA SER A 211 -0.11 -6.65 18.40
C SER A 211 -0.71 -6.21 19.76
N GLU A 212 -0.13 -5.20 20.39
CA GLU A 212 -0.55 -4.69 21.69
C GLU A 212 -1.46 -3.47 21.57
N PHE A 213 -1.43 -2.79 20.42
CA PHE A 213 -2.07 -1.49 20.23
C PHE A 213 -3.58 -1.50 20.51
N ARG A 214 -4.31 -2.55 20.07
CA ARG A 214 -5.74 -2.72 20.38
C ARG A 214 -6.01 -2.70 21.88
N LYS A 215 -5.20 -3.40 22.67
CA LYS A 215 -5.32 -3.46 24.12
C LYS A 215 -5.08 -2.09 24.76
N GLU A 216 -4.05 -1.39 24.30
CA GLU A 216 -3.70 -0.06 24.81
C GLU A 216 -4.78 0.99 24.48
N VAL A 217 -5.35 0.96 23.26
CA VAL A 217 -6.47 1.83 22.89
C VAL A 217 -7.69 1.55 23.77
N ASN A 218 -8.07 0.27 23.94
CA ASN A 218 -9.21 -0.11 24.79
C ASN A 218 -9.03 0.39 26.23
N LYS A 219 -7.85 0.18 26.80
CA LYS A 219 -7.51 0.67 28.13
C LYS A 219 -7.63 2.20 28.24
N PHE A 220 -7.02 2.92 27.31
CA PHE A 220 -7.03 4.38 27.29
C PHE A 220 -8.45 4.96 27.20
N ILE A 221 -9.28 4.42 26.29
CA ILE A 221 -10.66 4.87 26.13
C ILE A 221 -11.46 4.63 27.42
N LYS A 222 -11.38 3.44 28.02
CA LYS A 222 -12.08 3.12 29.27
C LYS A 222 -11.66 4.03 30.43
N GLU A 223 -10.36 4.25 30.59
CA GLU A 223 -9.84 5.13 31.64
C GLU A 223 -10.28 6.59 31.44
N SER A 224 -10.24 7.08 30.19
CA SER A 224 -10.64 8.45 29.86
C SER A 224 -12.11 8.71 30.20
N TYR A 225 -13.00 7.85 29.78
CA TYR A 225 -14.44 8.02 30.03
C TYR A 225 -14.81 7.78 31.51
N SER A 226 -14.15 6.87 32.21
CA SER A 226 -14.34 6.67 33.66
C SER A 226 -13.92 7.89 34.45
N ASN A 227 -12.90 8.62 34.00
CA ASN A 227 -12.42 9.85 34.63
C ASN A 227 -13.16 11.12 34.17
N ASN A 228 -14.31 10.94 33.51
CA ASN A 228 -15.13 12.03 32.97
C ASN A 228 -14.45 12.89 31.87
N ASN A 229 -13.35 12.41 31.28
CA ASN A 229 -12.69 13.04 30.15
C ASN A 229 -13.30 12.48 28.87
N LYS A 230 -14.46 13.02 28.50
CA LYS A 230 -15.24 12.55 27.33
C LYS A 230 -14.88 13.35 26.10
N PHE A 231 -14.67 12.65 25.00
CA PHE A 231 -14.50 13.24 23.69
C PHE A 231 -15.81 13.17 22.91
N ASP A 232 -16.11 14.20 22.13
CA ASP A 232 -17.28 14.27 21.26
C ASP A 232 -16.92 14.03 19.77
N GLY A 233 -15.62 14.09 19.44
CA GLY A 233 -15.10 13.74 18.13
C GLY A 233 -13.76 13.02 18.21
N ILE A 234 -13.61 11.90 17.50
CA ILE A 234 -12.38 11.12 17.48
C ILE A 234 -11.91 10.95 16.02
N PHE A 235 -10.69 11.39 15.74
CA PHE A 235 -10.01 11.10 14.48
C PHE A 235 -8.97 10.00 14.70
N CYS A 236 -9.13 8.89 14.02
CA CYS A 236 -8.22 7.77 14.07
C CYS A 236 -7.30 7.78 12.84
N ALA A 237 -6.01 7.60 13.05
CA ALA A 237 -5.02 7.64 11.99
C ALA A 237 -5.23 6.54 10.91
N THR A 238 -6.01 5.49 11.20
CA THR A 238 -6.45 4.47 10.22
C THR A 238 -7.84 3.97 10.57
N ASP A 239 -8.56 3.38 9.61
CA ASP A 239 -9.86 2.73 9.86
C ASP A 239 -9.73 1.56 10.84
N ARG A 240 -8.60 0.87 10.83
CA ARG A 240 -8.34 -0.19 11.79
C ARG A 240 -8.27 0.33 13.22
N TYR A 241 -7.71 1.53 13.43
CA TYR A 241 -7.67 2.15 14.76
C TYR A 241 -9.06 2.64 15.18
N ALA A 242 -9.83 3.16 14.22
CA ALA A 242 -11.23 3.51 14.45
C ALA A 242 -12.06 2.30 14.90
N GLN A 243 -11.85 1.14 14.30
CA GLN A 243 -12.51 -0.09 14.72
C GLN A 243 -12.20 -0.45 16.18
N TYR A 244 -10.96 -0.30 16.65
CA TYR A 244 -10.59 -0.57 18.04
C TYR A 244 -11.26 0.42 19.02
N VAL A 245 -11.40 1.68 18.60
CA VAL A 245 -12.12 2.70 19.39
C VAL A 245 -13.60 2.38 19.47
N ILE A 246 -14.23 2.01 18.36
CA ILE A 246 -15.66 1.63 18.28
C ILE A 246 -15.92 0.46 19.22
N GLU A 247 -15.13 -0.61 19.13
CA GLU A 247 -15.26 -1.77 20.03
C GLU A 247 -15.18 -1.38 21.51
N ALA A 248 -14.24 -0.50 21.89
CA ALA A 248 -14.10 -0.05 23.26
C ALA A 248 -15.28 0.80 23.76
N LEU A 249 -15.86 1.64 22.90
CA LEU A 249 -17.01 2.49 23.21
C LEU A 249 -18.32 1.69 23.27
N GLU A 250 -18.50 0.71 22.38
CA GLU A 250 -19.65 -0.19 22.39
C GLU A 250 -19.70 -1.03 23.69
N GLU A 251 -18.55 -1.53 24.17
CA GLU A 251 -18.46 -2.21 25.47
C GLU A 251 -18.87 -1.33 26.67
N MET A 252 -18.86 -0.01 26.50
CA MET A 252 -19.27 0.97 27.51
C MET A 252 -20.67 1.54 27.24
N GLU A 253 -21.41 1.00 26.26
CA GLU A 253 -22.75 1.44 25.85
C GLU A 253 -22.80 2.92 25.39
N ILE A 254 -21.67 3.45 24.87
CA ILE A 254 -21.58 4.81 24.34
C ILE A 254 -22.04 4.78 22.88
N ARG A 255 -23.01 5.63 22.55
CA ARG A 255 -23.66 5.62 21.24
C ARG A 255 -22.84 6.37 20.19
N ILE A 256 -22.63 5.72 19.06
CA ILE A 256 -21.98 6.29 17.89
C ILE A 256 -23.05 6.38 16.78
N PRO A 257 -23.28 7.55 16.17
CA PRO A 257 -22.58 8.83 16.32
C PRO A 257 -23.20 9.79 17.35
N ASP A 258 -24.17 9.39 18.17
CA ASP A 258 -24.97 10.30 19.01
C ASP A 258 -24.15 10.99 20.12
N ASP A 259 -23.38 10.20 20.85
CA ASP A 259 -22.58 10.69 21.99
C ASP A 259 -21.15 11.06 21.54
N VAL A 260 -20.61 10.33 20.55
CA VAL A 260 -19.26 10.57 19.98
C VAL A 260 -19.24 10.26 18.50
N GLN A 261 -18.59 11.12 17.71
CA GLN A 261 -18.41 10.93 16.28
C GLN A 261 -16.99 10.47 15.97
N ILE A 262 -16.86 9.54 15.01
CA ILE A 262 -15.56 8.93 14.69
C ILE A 262 -15.29 9.06 13.20
N ILE A 263 -14.08 9.50 12.87
CA ILE A 263 -13.56 9.51 11.51
C ILE A 263 -12.27 8.67 11.49
N GLY A 264 -12.18 7.73 10.57
CA GLY A 264 -11.00 6.96 10.27
C GLY A 264 -10.17 7.55 9.13
N PHE A 265 -9.23 6.77 8.63
CA PHE A 265 -8.44 7.08 7.45
C PHE A 265 -8.13 5.76 6.74
N ASP A 266 -8.21 5.71 5.46
CA ASP A 266 -7.91 4.73 4.43
C ASP A 266 -9.12 4.55 3.48
N GLY A 267 -10.31 4.25 3.97
CA GLY A 267 -11.51 3.96 3.17
C GLY A 267 -11.33 2.73 2.29
N ALA A 268 -10.47 1.81 2.76
CA ALA A 268 -10.10 0.61 2.04
C ALA A 268 -11.11 -0.51 2.23
N LYS A 269 -11.24 -1.37 1.22
CA LYS A 269 -12.15 -2.51 1.21
C LYS A 269 -11.40 -3.82 1.31
N SER A 270 -11.92 -4.75 2.10
CA SER A 270 -11.41 -6.13 2.17
C SER A 270 -11.88 -6.98 0.98
N TYR A 271 -13.00 -6.61 0.35
CA TYR A 271 -13.55 -7.23 -0.87
C TYR A 271 -14.40 -6.22 -1.66
N SER A 272 -14.57 -6.44 -2.96
CA SER A 272 -15.10 -5.46 -3.92
C SER A 272 -16.48 -4.86 -3.55
N ASN A 273 -17.35 -5.63 -2.93
CA ASN A 273 -18.71 -5.20 -2.58
C ASN A 273 -18.88 -4.92 -1.07
N GLU A 274 -17.79 -4.69 -0.35
CA GLU A 274 -17.85 -4.35 1.07
C GLU A 274 -18.55 -3.01 1.28
N HIS A 275 -19.52 -3.01 2.20
CA HIS A 275 -20.13 -1.80 2.72
C HIS A 275 -19.31 -1.31 3.91
N LEU A 276 -18.59 -0.21 3.71
CA LEU A 276 -17.85 0.43 4.79
C LEU A 276 -18.85 0.99 5.81
N LYS A 277 -18.51 0.88 7.10
CA LYS A 277 -19.34 1.37 8.20
C LYS A 277 -18.75 2.61 8.89
N ILE A 278 -17.46 2.85 8.71
CA ILE A 278 -16.73 3.92 9.37
C ILE A 278 -16.61 5.11 8.43
N SER A 279 -17.08 6.28 8.84
CA SER A 279 -16.80 7.54 8.15
C SER A 279 -15.29 7.76 8.12
N THR A 280 -14.73 8.05 6.96
CA THR A 280 -13.28 7.96 6.76
C THR A 280 -12.75 8.95 5.76
N MET A 281 -11.48 9.27 5.89
CA MET A 281 -10.71 9.95 4.85
C MET A 281 -10.26 8.90 3.83
N LYS A 282 -10.99 8.82 2.71
CA LYS A 282 -10.77 7.82 1.66
C LYS A 282 -9.54 8.16 0.85
N GLN A 283 -8.58 7.24 0.82
CA GLN A 283 -7.41 7.30 -0.05
C GLN A 283 -7.75 6.86 -1.48
N ASN A 284 -7.07 7.43 -2.46
CA ASN A 284 -7.17 6.98 -3.85
C ASN A 284 -6.19 5.80 -4.08
N ILE A 285 -6.55 4.62 -3.55
CA ILE A 285 -5.67 3.44 -3.56
C ILE A 285 -5.37 2.96 -4.98
N GLU A 286 -6.35 2.99 -5.87
CA GLU A 286 -6.15 2.69 -7.29
C GLU A 286 -5.16 3.68 -7.93
N GLY A 287 -5.33 4.98 -7.65
CA GLY A 287 -4.41 6.02 -8.11
C GLY A 287 -2.99 5.83 -7.59
N LEU A 288 -2.81 5.43 -6.31
CA LEU A 288 -1.50 5.10 -5.74
C LEU A 288 -0.83 3.97 -6.53
N ALA A 289 -1.58 2.92 -6.89
CA ALA A 289 -1.05 1.81 -7.67
C ALA A 289 -0.67 2.24 -9.10
N ILE A 290 -1.52 3.02 -9.78
CA ILE A 290 -1.26 3.55 -11.12
C ILE A 290 0.03 4.40 -11.11
N GLU A 291 0.11 5.36 -10.21
CA GLU A 291 1.26 6.26 -10.16
C GLU A 291 2.56 5.55 -9.72
N ALA A 292 2.48 4.54 -8.84
CA ALA A 292 3.64 3.75 -8.48
C ALA A 292 4.20 2.95 -9.67
N VAL A 293 3.34 2.37 -10.49
CA VAL A 293 3.76 1.64 -11.71
C VAL A 293 4.30 2.60 -12.75
N ASN A 294 3.67 3.76 -12.95
CA ASN A 294 4.15 4.81 -13.85
C ASN A 294 5.53 5.31 -13.43
N LEU A 295 5.73 5.62 -12.14
CA LEU A 295 7.03 6.03 -11.62
C LEU A 295 8.09 4.95 -11.82
N LEU A 296 7.75 3.68 -11.58
CA LEU A 296 8.69 2.58 -11.80
C LEU A 296 9.13 2.49 -13.26
N GLN A 297 8.22 2.69 -14.22
CA GLN A 297 8.57 2.73 -15.64
C GLN A 297 9.52 3.90 -15.97
N LEU A 298 9.27 5.09 -15.39
CA LEU A 298 10.15 6.25 -15.58
C LEU A 298 11.56 5.99 -15.02
N VAL A 299 11.65 5.35 -13.85
CA VAL A 299 12.95 4.97 -13.24
C VAL A 299 13.70 3.98 -14.12
N VAL A 300 13.02 2.92 -14.57
CA VAL A 300 13.62 1.90 -15.44
C VAL A 300 14.10 2.49 -16.76
N ASN A 301 13.34 3.42 -17.33
CA ASN A 301 13.67 4.09 -18.59
C ASN A 301 14.70 5.22 -18.40
N LYS A 302 15.17 5.46 -17.17
CA LYS A 302 16.12 6.54 -16.83
C LYS A 302 15.65 7.91 -17.34
N SER A 303 14.37 8.21 -17.16
CA SER A 303 13.78 9.48 -17.56
C SER A 303 14.45 10.64 -16.81
N GLU A 304 14.71 11.75 -17.50
CA GLU A 304 15.37 12.93 -16.92
C GLU A 304 14.54 13.61 -15.83
N THR A 305 13.22 13.50 -15.92
CA THR A 305 12.32 14.15 -14.96
C THR A 305 11.43 13.10 -14.28
N ILE A 306 11.67 12.87 -13.00
CA ILE A 306 10.84 12.00 -12.16
C ILE A 306 10.31 12.85 -11.02
N ASN A 307 8.99 13.11 -11.03
CA ASN A 307 8.32 13.89 -9.99
C ASN A 307 7.53 12.98 -9.06
N ASN A 308 7.74 13.15 -7.76
CA ASN A 308 6.94 12.50 -6.74
C ASN A 308 5.45 12.84 -6.88
N LYS A 309 4.58 11.95 -6.44
CA LYS A 309 3.12 12.10 -6.56
C LYS A 309 2.48 12.15 -5.19
N ILE A 310 1.67 13.19 -4.97
CA ILE A 310 0.83 13.33 -3.78
C ILE A 310 -0.61 13.34 -4.27
N LEU A 311 -1.38 12.34 -3.85
CA LEU A 311 -2.76 12.15 -4.29
C LEU A 311 -3.75 12.70 -3.25
N PRO A 312 -4.77 13.43 -3.68
CA PRO A 312 -5.78 13.94 -2.76
C PRO A 312 -6.58 12.80 -2.12
N VAL A 313 -7.05 13.06 -0.92
CA VAL A 313 -8.01 12.23 -0.20
C VAL A 313 -9.36 12.94 -0.13
N SER A 314 -10.43 12.19 0.07
CA SER A 314 -11.78 12.74 0.20
C SER A 314 -12.48 12.22 1.43
N PHE A 315 -13.37 13.01 2.01
CA PHE A 315 -14.21 12.54 3.11
C PHE A 315 -15.33 11.66 2.58
N LEU A 316 -15.47 10.48 3.16
CA LEU A 316 -16.57 9.56 2.93
C LEU A 316 -17.43 9.48 4.20
N GLU A 317 -18.60 10.13 4.16
CA GLU A 317 -19.57 10.11 5.26
C GLU A 317 -20.32 8.78 5.26
N ILE A 318 -20.31 8.08 6.41
CA ILE A 318 -21.01 6.81 6.60
C ILE A 318 -21.75 6.83 7.95
N GLU A 319 -21.64 5.77 8.76
CA GLU A 319 -22.48 5.59 9.96
C GLU A 319 -21.92 6.23 11.23
N THR A 320 -20.61 6.45 11.31
CA THR A 320 -19.94 6.91 12.54
C THR A 320 -19.87 8.42 12.70
N THR A 321 -20.50 9.18 11.78
CA THR A 321 -20.67 10.62 11.89
C THR A 321 -22.12 11.02 11.65
N LYS A 322 -22.58 12.08 12.28
CA LYS A 322 -23.91 12.68 12.03
C LYS A 322 -23.96 13.28 10.63
N ARG A 323 -25.06 13.05 9.93
CA ARG A 323 -25.27 13.69 8.63
C ARG A 323 -25.47 15.19 8.82
N ILE A 324 -24.78 15.97 8.01
CA ILE A 324 -25.04 17.41 7.92
C ILE A 324 -26.18 17.58 6.91
N ASN A 325 -27.38 17.98 7.40
CA ASN A 325 -28.42 18.42 6.48
C ASN A 325 -27.94 19.72 5.85
N GLU A 326 -27.73 19.70 4.56
CA GLU A 326 -27.55 20.95 3.79
C GLU A 326 -28.84 21.78 3.95
N GLN A 327 -28.76 22.91 4.68
CA GLN A 327 -29.82 23.92 4.77
C GLN A 327 -29.70 24.86 3.59
#